data_f63ed3c12d8723f91cd3d12c57180897
#
_entry.id   f63ed3c12d8723f91cd3d12c57180897
#
_cell.length_a   1.000
_cell.length_b   1.000
_cell.length_c   1.000
_cell.angle_alpha   90.00
_cell.angle_beta   90.00
_cell.angle_gamma   90.00
#
_symmetry.space_group_name_H-M   'P 1'
#
loop_
_entity.id
_entity.type
_entity.pdbx_description
1 polymer ?
#
loop_
_entity_poly.entity_id
_entity_poly.type
_entity_poly.pdbx_seq_one_letter_code
_entity_poly.pdbx_strand_id
1 'polypeptide(L)'
;MKRIEAWFPTFIYSARLRPNGTVFNRELLQECHQFRDFDEAGRKWSKKNYPGGYTSYGTIDRLHTISSTFTELERLIDRHVRAYAKSLEWD
;
A
#
# COMPACT_ATOMS: atom_id res chain seq x y z
N MET A 1 -27.40 -33.21 20.65
CA MET A 1 -27.37 -32.28 19.56
C MET A 1 -25.97 -31.66 19.41
N LYS A 2 -25.40 -31.78 18.23
CA LYS A 2 -24.09 -31.19 17.99
C LYS A 2 -24.26 -29.75 17.52
N ARG A 3 -23.39 -28.89 18.03
CA ARG A 3 -23.44 -27.46 17.72
C ARG A 3 -22.02 -27.00 17.35
N ILE A 4 -21.93 -26.25 16.26
CA ILE A 4 -20.66 -25.68 15.82
C ILE A 4 -20.74 -24.18 16.05
N GLU A 5 -19.76 -23.65 16.77
CA GLU A 5 -19.67 -22.22 17.02
C GLU A 5 -18.32 -21.72 16.53
N ALA A 6 -18.32 -20.54 15.90
CA ALA A 6 -17.11 -19.86 15.47
C ALA A 6 -16.88 -18.65 16.36
N TRP A 7 -15.85 -18.71 17.19
CA TRP A 7 -15.47 -17.62 18.08
C TRP A 7 -14.19 -16.96 17.56
N PHE A 8 -14.21 -15.64 17.42
CA PHE A 8 -13.04 -14.87 16.99
C PHE A 8 -12.48 -15.30 15.62
N PRO A 9 -13.31 -15.45 14.59
CA PRO A 9 -12.80 -15.80 13.28
C PRO A 9 -11.88 -14.70 12.73
N THR A 10 -10.84 -15.11 11.99
CA THR A 10 -9.97 -14.19 11.27
C THR A 10 -10.53 -13.99 9.86
N PHE A 11 -10.84 -12.75 9.52
CA PHE A 11 -11.33 -12.41 8.20
C PHE A 11 -10.18 -11.87 7.36
N ILE A 12 -10.04 -12.41 6.15
CA ILE A 12 -9.00 -11.99 5.21
C ILE A 12 -9.68 -11.60 3.91
N TYR A 13 -9.37 -10.40 3.43
CA TYR A 13 -9.85 -9.90 2.16
C TYR A 13 -8.71 -9.97 1.16
N SER A 14 -8.95 -10.61 0.01
CA SER A 14 -7.98 -10.68 -1.08
C SER A 14 -8.65 -10.34 -2.38
N ALA A 15 -8.04 -9.47 -3.15
CA ALA A 15 -8.58 -9.07 -4.44
C ALA A 15 -7.47 -8.56 -5.34
N ARG A 16 -7.69 -8.63 -6.66
CA ARG A 16 -6.80 -7.96 -7.60
C ARG A 16 -7.16 -6.48 -7.62
N LEU A 17 -6.13 -5.64 -7.58
CA LEU A 17 -6.32 -4.21 -7.61
C LEU A 17 -6.82 -3.76 -8.99
N ARG A 18 -6.24 -4.33 -10.05
CA ARG A 18 -6.64 -4.09 -11.44
C ARG A 18 -6.55 -5.39 -12.23
N PRO A 19 -7.45 -5.59 -13.23
CA PRO A 19 -7.45 -6.80 -14.02
C PRO A 19 -6.14 -7.04 -14.78
N ASN A 20 -5.45 -5.99 -15.21
CA ASN A 20 -4.22 -6.09 -15.99
C ASN A 20 -3.19 -5.13 -15.39
N GLY A 21 -2.65 -5.51 -14.23
CA GLY A 21 -1.85 -4.64 -13.40
C GLY A 21 -0.38 -4.50 -13.76
N THR A 22 0.12 -5.20 -14.80
CA THR A 22 1.55 -5.22 -15.11
C THR A 22 2.13 -3.82 -15.39
N VAL A 23 1.44 -3.04 -16.22
CA VAL A 23 1.89 -1.68 -16.56
C VAL A 23 1.84 -0.79 -15.33
N PHE A 24 0.75 -0.86 -14.59
CA PHE A 24 0.56 -0.05 -13.38
C PHE A 24 1.63 -0.37 -12.32
N ASN A 25 1.91 -1.66 -12.11
CA ASN A 25 2.95 -2.09 -11.17
C ASN A 25 4.32 -1.58 -11.58
N ARG A 26 4.60 -1.59 -12.88
CA ARG A 26 5.86 -1.06 -13.41
C ARG A 26 5.99 0.43 -13.17
N GLU A 27 4.92 1.18 -13.38
CA GLU A 27 4.90 2.62 -13.12
C GLU A 27 5.12 2.93 -11.64
N LEU A 28 4.45 2.19 -10.76
CA LEU A 28 4.63 2.35 -9.31
C LEU A 28 6.08 2.10 -8.91
N LEU A 29 6.66 1.00 -9.38
CA LEU A 29 8.04 0.65 -9.05
C LEU A 29 9.01 1.70 -9.59
N GLN A 30 8.80 2.16 -10.81
CA GLN A 30 9.63 3.19 -11.43
C GLN A 30 9.58 4.49 -10.63
N GLU A 31 8.41 4.92 -10.19
CA GLU A 31 8.29 6.11 -9.36
C GLU A 31 8.91 5.93 -7.98
N CYS A 32 8.81 4.75 -7.39
CA CYS A 32 9.50 4.47 -6.13
C CYS A 32 11.00 4.64 -6.27
N HIS A 33 11.58 4.16 -7.36
CA HIS A 33 13.01 4.35 -7.63
C HIS A 33 13.35 5.81 -7.84
N GLN A 34 12.52 6.55 -8.56
CA GLN A 34 12.73 7.99 -8.79
C GLN A 34 12.68 8.78 -7.49
N PHE A 35 11.71 8.50 -6.63
CA PHE A 35 11.62 9.16 -5.33
C PHE A 35 12.84 8.85 -4.47
N ARG A 36 13.30 7.59 -4.45
CA ARG A 36 14.52 7.22 -3.72
C ARG A 36 15.74 7.98 -4.23
N ASP A 37 15.91 8.05 -5.55
CA ASP A 37 17.07 8.72 -6.15
C ASP A 37 17.06 10.21 -5.89
N PHE A 38 15.87 10.82 -5.78
CA PHE A 38 15.71 12.23 -5.49
C PHE A 38 15.86 12.54 -3.98
N ASP A 39 15.54 11.57 -3.13
CA ASP A 39 15.49 11.75 -1.67
C ASP A 39 16.86 11.54 -1.05
N GLU A 40 17.73 12.54 -1.14
CA GLU A 40 19.08 12.49 -0.56
C GLU A 40 19.02 12.30 0.96
N ALA A 41 18.17 13.05 1.64
CA ALA A 41 18.05 12.99 3.10
C ALA A 41 17.57 11.60 3.56
N GLY A 42 16.61 11.01 2.87
CA GLY A 42 16.12 9.66 3.18
C GLY A 42 17.16 8.59 2.93
N ARG A 43 17.94 8.71 1.84
CA ARG A 43 19.03 7.78 1.57
C ARG A 43 20.13 7.88 2.64
N LYS A 44 20.45 9.07 3.07
CA LYS A 44 21.44 9.32 4.12
C LYS A 44 21.00 8.72 5.46
N TRP A 45 19.75 8.95 5.82
CA TRP A 45 19.15 8.39 7.03
C TRP A 45 19.15 6.86 6.97
N SER A 46 18.75 6.28 5.83
CA SER A 46 18.67 4.84 5.63
C SER A 46 20.04 4.17 5.72
N LYS A 47 21.06 4.78 5.15
CA LYS A 47 22.42 4.25 5.20
C LYS A 47 22.90 4.08 6.64
N LYS A 48 22.52 5.01 7.52
CA LYS A 48 22.93 4.98 8.93
C LYS A 48 22.04 4.02 9.75
N ASN A 49 20.73 4.02 9.53
CA ASN A 49 19.78 3.36 10.41
C ASN A 49 19.19 2.07 9.83
N TYR A 50 19.33 1.87 8.52
CA TYR A 50 18.76 0.71 7.83
C TYR A 50 19.72 0.24 6.74
N PRO A 51 20.92 -0.26 7.10
CA PRO A 51 21.92 -0.66 6.12
C PRO A 51 21.39 -1.70 5.14
N GLY A 52 21.64 -1.46 3.84
CA GLY A 52 21.21 -2.36 2.78
C GLY A 52 19.79 -2.11 2.27
N GLY A 53 19.06 -1.20 2.90
CA GLY A 53 17.70 -0.86 2.48
C GLY A 53 17.49 0.64 2.34
N TYR A 54 16.27 1.01 2.01
CA TYR A 54 15.87 2.40 1.90
C TYR A 54 14.44 2.58 2.43
N THR A 55 14.25 3.66 3.16
CA THR A 55 12.92 4.15 3.52
C THR A 55 12.94 5.67 3.51
N SER A 56 11.82 6.28 3.13
CA SER A 56 11.70 7.74 3.16
C SER A 56 11.51 8.30 4.55
N TYR A 57 11.17 7.52 5.51
CA TYR A 57 10.97 7.84 6.93
C TYR A 57 10.90 9.35 7.26
N GLY A 58 9.76 9.97 6.95
CA GLY A 58 9.52 11.38 7.23
C GLY A 58 10.13 12.38 6.25
N THR A 59 10.99 11.96 5.32
CA THR A 59 11.57 12.86 4.30
C THR A 59 10.65 13.04 3.11
N ILE A 60 9.95 11.97 2.72
CA ILE A 60 8.90 12.01 1.71
C ILE A 60 7.69 11.27 2.27
N ASP A 61 6.58 11.96 2.36
CA ASP A 61 5.33 11.37 2.80
C ASP A 61 4.19 11.80 1.88
N ARG A 62 3.02 11.20 2.08
CA ARG A 62 1.80 11.58 1.35
C ARG A 62 2.00 11.55 -0.16
N LEU A 63 2.60 10.48 -0.67
CA LEU A 63 2.87 10.30 -2.11
C LEU A 63 1.62 10.46 -2.96
N HIS A 64 0.44 10.13 -2.43
CA HIS A 64 -0.83 10.27 -3.12
C HIS A 64 -1.20 11.74 -3.41
N THR A 65 -0.54 12.70 -2.77
CA THR A 65 -0.77 14.12 -3.02
C THR A 65 0.19 14.70 -4.05
N ILE A 66 1.28 14.01 -4.37
CA ILE A 66 2.31 14.52 -5.27
C ILE A 66 2.49 13.68 -6.54
N SER A 67 1.85 12.53 -6.63
CA SER A 67 1.95 11.63 -7.77
C SER A 67 0.56 11.16 -8.19
N SER A 68 0.23 11.33 -9.48
CA SER A 68 -1.04 10.85 -10.03
C SER A 68 -1.12 9.31 -9.99
N THR A 69 0.01 8.62 -10.12
CA THR A 69 0.06 7.16 -10.01
C THR A 69 -0.30 6.71 -8.60
N PHE A 70 0.24 7.37 -7.58
CA PHE A 70 -0.08 7.06 -6.19
C PHE A 70 -1.49 7.53 -5.80
N THR A 71 -2.01 8.59 -6.40
CA THR A 71 -3.40 8.99 -6.25
C THR A 71 -4.33 7.89 -6.75
N GLU A 72 -4.02 7.31 -7.91
CA GLU A 72 -4.79 6.20 -8.48
C GLU A 72 -4.70 4.96 -7.61
N LEU A 73 -3.52 4.66 -7.07
CA LEU A 73 -3.33 3.55 -6.15
C LEU A 73 -4.22 3.72 -4.91
N GLU A 74 -4.24 4.90 -4.32
CA GLU A 74 -5.10 5.19 -3.17
C GLU A 74 -6.57 4.97 -3.51
N ARG A 75 -7.01 5.46 -4.66
CA ARG A 75 -8.40 5.29 -5.10
C ARG A 75 -8.78 3.82 -5.24
N LEU A 76 -7.89 3.02 -5.81
CA LEU A 76 -8.12 1.59 -5.99
C LEU A 76 -8.15 0.85 -4.65
N ILE A 77 -7.24 1.18 -3.76
CA ILE A 77 -7.20 0.58 -2.42
C ILE A 77 -8.45 0.97 -1.63
N ASP A 78 -8.84 2.25 -1.66
CA ASP A 78 -10.00 2.74 -0.94
C ASP A 78 -11.28 2.00 -1.34
N ARG A 79 -11.44 1.71 -2.62
CA ARG A 79 -12.57 0.94 -3.11
C ARG A 79 -12.64 -0.44 -2.47
N HIS A 80 -11.48 -1.10 -2.33
CA HIS A 80 -11.42 -2.42 -1.70
C HIS A 80 -11.59 -2.35 -0.17
N VAL A 81 -11.06 -1.32 0.46
CA VAL A 81 -11.28 -1.09 1.89
C VAL A 81 -12.76 -0.92 2.18
N ARG A 82 -13.47 -0.15 1.35
CA ARG A 82 -14.91 0.05 1.50
C ARG A 82 -15.68 -1.25 1.27
N ALA A 83 -15.31 -2.03 0.28
CA ALA A 83 -15.93 -3.33 0.01
C ALA A 83 -15.72 -4.30 1.16
N TYR A 84 -14.51 -4.33 1.73
CA TYR A 84 -14.21 -5.18 2.87
C TYR A 84 -15.01 -4.75 4.10
N ALA A 85 -15.02 -3.47 4.41
CA ALA A 85 -15.81 -2.95 5.53
C ALA A 85 -17.28 -3.30 5.40
N LYS A 86 -17.84 -3.16 4.18
CA LYS A 86 -19.22 -3.52 3.91
C LYS A 86 -19.47 -5.01 4.13
N SER A 87 -18.53 -5.87 3.70
CA SER A 87 -18.67 -7.32 3.86
C SER A 87 -18.62 -7.74 5.33
N LEU A 88 -18.00 -6.95 6.19
CA LEU A 88 -17.96 -7.16 7.63
C LEU A 88 -19.15 -6.47 8.35
N GLU A 89 -20.04 -5.86 7.59
CA GLU A 89 -21.18 -5.12 8.12
C GLU A 89 -20.77 -3.95 9.03
N TRP A 90 -19.65 -3.34 8.71
CA TRP A 90 -19.21 -2.12 9.39
C TRP A 90 -19.83 -0.90 8.72
N ASP A 91 -20.33 -0.01 9.49
CA ASP A 91 -20.91 1.24 9.01
C ASP A 91 -19.89 2.37 8.89
#